data_e7bb0a8e427e4a01b0633304e3d76b1b
#
_entry.id   e7bb0a8e427e4a01b0633304e3d76b1b
#
_cell.length_a   1.000
_cell.length_b   1.000
_cell.length_c   1.000
_cell.angle_alpha   90.00
_cell.angle_beta   90.00
_cell.angle_gamma   90.00
#
_symmetry.space_group_name_H-M   'P 1'
#
loop_
_entity.id
_entity.type
_entity.pdbx_description
1 polymer ?
#
loop_
_entity_poly.entity_id
_entity_poly.type
_entity_poly.pdbx_seq_one_letter_code
_entity_poly.pdbx_strand_id
1 'polypeptide(L)'
;MIQINDKKYILTYLIGFILLATFLFSCNTHNHPKAQIILSILTVIGGIICIRYSIKNKDALHKTAFLIIIIFGLLTVFASPLLVAPDEVEHFARSDLTSEGGLIPNYHENQGYFINNYFYQMTCSQGSTLLDNTSFMHQDITHGKTFFTSVFSQNLFYVYLAQGFGIFIAKMLELPVIFALWLGRLCNLLLYSGIVYFAIKKTPAFKKELLVLSCLPIAVFQAASMSSDGIIFALAILNISYFIQMYKSEIIPNKNIIIYLATGVLIGLIKFPYIFLLLMLFLIPANKFKTKKIAIISKMTALLLIVVAGAYSNFYASKELLKGGRIDYYIQNNVNPANQINYIIHNPASAVITFVKSLIFLPYLIFIKDCSFFHLILFPGLDIYNALCLIFFIVFLFLSEDLKMAKRKKLELIILFLIIYTSIFFIQYLSWTPVGYDGILGVGARYFIPILATLPLVF
;
A
#
# COMPACT_ATOMS: atom_id res chain seq x y z
N MET A 1 -31.39 -7.01 23.30
CA MET A 1 -32.40 -7.31 22.26
C MET A 1 -31.76 -7.06 20.90
N ILE A 2 -31.60 -8.08 20.06
CA ILE A 2 -31.13 -7.91 18.68
C ILE A 2 -32.33 -7.43 17.86
N GLN A 3 -32.26 -6.21 17.32
CA GLN A 3 -33.31 -5.70 16.45
C GLN A 3 -33.38 -6.53 15.15
N ILE A 4 -34.56 -6.60 14.52
CA ILE A 4 -34.78 -7.40 13.29
C ILE A 4 -33.75 -7.04 12.19
N ASN A 5 -33.34 -5.77 12.09
CA ASN A 5 -32.33 -5.32 11.14
C ASN A 5 -30.94 -5.92 11.36
N ASP A 6 -30.52 -6.08 12.63
CA ASP A 6 -29.22 -6.66 12.97
C ASP A 6 -29.12 -8.10 12.51
N LYS A 7 -30.20 -8.87 12.67
CA LYS A 7 -30.28 -10.29 12.25
C LYS A 7 -30.09 -10.44 10.73
N LYS A 8 -30.69 -9.54 9.93
CA LYS A 8 -30.55 -9.59 8.47
C LYS A 8 -29.10 -9.41 8.02
N TYR A 9 -28.39 -8.42 8.53
CA TYR A 9 -26.99 -8.17 8.15
C TYR A 9 -26.05 -9.29 8.62
N ILE A 10 -26.24 -9.79 9.84
CA ILE A 10 -25.47 -10.92 10.35
C ILE A 10 -25.74 -12.18 9.53
N LEU A 11 -27.00 -12.47 9.20
CA LEU A 11 -27.35 -13.62 8.37
C LEU A 11 -26.73 -13.53 6.97
N THR A 12 -26.82 -12.35 6.33
CA THR A 12 -26.19 -12.12 5.02
C THR A 12 -24.68 -12.35 5.08
N TYR A 13 -24.04 -11.84 6.12
CA TYR A 13 -22.59 -12.07 6.34
C TYR A 13 -22.26 -13.55 6.50
N LEU A 14 -23.02 -14.28 7.33
CA LEU A 14 -22.80 -15.71 7.56
C LEU A 14 -23.01 -16.54 6.30
N ILE A 15 -24.05 -16.24 5.52
CA ILE A 15 -24.30 -16.92 4.24
C ILE A 15 -23.13 -16.66 3.28
N GLY A 16 -22.74 -15.39 3.10
CA GLY A 16 -21.61 -15.03 2.25
C GLY A 16 -20.29 -15.68 2.70
N PHE A 17 -20.05 -15.71 4.03
CA PHE A 17 -18.88 -16.35 4.59
C PHE A 17 -18.88 -17.87 4.34
N ILE A 18 -20.01 -18.56 4.58
CA ILE A 18 -20.13 -20.01 4.36
C ILE A 18 -19.90 -20.35 2.88
N LEU A 19 -20.53 -19.61 1.96
CA LEU A 19 -20.34 -19.81 0.52
C LEU A 19 -18.88 -19.63 0.11
N LEU A 20 -18.24 -18.55 0.58
CA LEU A 20 -16.82 -18.29 0.29
C LEU A 20 -15.92 -19.36 0.91
N ALA A 21 -16.13 -19.71 2.18
CA ALA A 21 -15.35 -20.72 2.88
C ALA A 21 -15.50 -22.09 2.20
N THR A 22 -16.70 -22.47 1.82
CA THR A 22 -16.96 -23.74 1.11
C THR A 22 -16.19 -23.77 -0.22
N PHE A 23 -16.25 -22.68 -0.99
CA PHE A 23 -15.50 -22.55 -2.24
C PHE A 23 -13.99 -22.67 -2.00
N LEU A 24 -13.44 -21.93 -1.04
CA LEU A 24 -12.02 -21.96 -0.71
C LEU A 24 -11.55 -23.31 -0.24
N PHE A 25 -12.31 -23.98 0.64
CA PHE A 25 -12.00 -25.32 1.11
C PHE A 25 -12.06 -26.37 -0.02
N SER A 26 -12.94 -26.19 -1.01
CA SER A 26 -13.00 -27.10 -2.17
C SER A 26 -11.82 -26.96 -3.14
N CYS A 27 -11.19 -25.78 -3.17
CA CYS A 27 -10.06 -25.49 -4.06
C CYS A 27 -8.68 -25.78 -3.46
N ASN A 28 -8.60 -26.17 -2.17
CA ASN A 28 -7.35 -26.21 -1.42
C ASN A 28 -6.88 -27.61 -1.02
N THR A 29 -5.57 -27.83 -1.09
CA THR A 29 -4.91 -28.94 -0.41
C THR A 29 -4.78 -28.63 1.08
N HIS A 30 -5.50 -29.35 1.92
CA HIS A 30 -5.67 -29.09 3.35
C HIS A 30 -4.41 -29.35 4.19
N ASN A 31 -3.40 -28.47 4.10
CA ASN A 31 -2.16 -28.66 4.86
C ASN A 31 -2.32 -28.43 6.37
N HIS A 32 -3.24 -27.52 6.76
CA HIS A 32 -3.43 -27.15 8.18
C HIS A 32 -4.91 -26.96 8.57
N PRO A 33 -5.74 -28.01 8.53
CA PRO A 33 -7.20 -27.87 8.68
C PRO A 33 -7.63 -27.29 10.04
N LYS A 34 -6.92 -27.61 11.13
CA LYS A 34 -7.22 -27.05 12.45
C LYS A 34 -7.05 -25.54 12.51
N ALA A 35 -5.97 -25.01 11.94
CA ALA A 35 -5.73 -23.57 11.89
C ALA A 35 -6.72 -22.85 10.99
N GLN A 36 -7.07 -23.45 9.85
CA GLN A 36 -8.09 -22.92 8.94
C GLN A 36 -9.44 -22.78 9.65
N ILE A 37 -9.84 -23.80 10.44
CA ILE A 37 -11.07 -23.76 11.22
C ILE A 37 -11.01 -22.65 12.29
N ILE A 38 -9.91 -22.55 13.05
CA ILE A 38 -9.74 -21.53 14.08
C ILE A 38 -9.83 -20.12 13.46
N LEU A 39 -9.10 -19.87 12.37
CA LEU A 39 -9.14 -18.57 11.67
C LEU A 39 -10.52 -18.26 11.11
N SER A 40 -11.22 -19.27 10.58
CA SER A 40 -12.60 -19.13 10.11
C SER A 40 -13.53 -18.70 11.25
N ILE A 41 -13.42 -19.33 12.42
CA ILE A 41 -14.20 -18.96 13.61
C ILE A 41 -13.88 -17.52 14.05
N LEU A 42 -12.58 -17.16 14.14
CA LEU A 42 -12.15 -15.81 14.53
C LEU A 42 -12.63 -14.76 13.52
N THR A 43 -12.61 -15.06 12.21
CA THR A 43 -13.11 -14.20 11.16
C THR A 43 -14.62 -13.97 11.29
N VAL A 44 -15.39 -15.03 11.56
CA VAL A 44 -16.84 -14.92 11.80
C VAL A 44 -17.14 -14.06 13.03
N ILE A 45 -16.46 -14.31 14.14
CA ILE A 45 -16.64 -13.54 15.38
C ILE A 45 -16.28 -12.06 15.14
N GLY A 46 -15.12 -11.80 14.51
CA GLY A 46 -14.66 -10.45 14.18
C GLY A 46 -15.66 -9.70 13.30
N GLY A 47 -16.18 -10.34 12.25
CA GLY A 47 -17.18 -9.75 11.36
C GLY A 47 -18.48 -9.43 12.08
N ILE A 48 -18.97 -10.31 12.96
CA ILE A 48 -20.18 -10.07 13.78
C ILE A 48 -19.98 -8.86 14.71
N ILE A 49 -18.80 -8.75 15.34
CA ILE A 49 -18.46 -7.60 16.18
C ILE A 49 -18.48 -6.30 15.35
N CYS A 50 -17.84 -6.31 14.17
CA CYS A 50 -17.81 -5.14 13.28
C CYS A 50 -19.20 -4.73 12.81
N ILE A 51 -20.05 -5.68 12.41
CA ILE A 51 -21.43 -5.42 11.97
C ILE A 51 -22.24 -4.79 13.10
N ARG A 52 -22.23 -5.39 14.29
CA ARG A 52 -22.96 -4.86 15.45
C ARG A 52 -22.49 -3.46 15.84
N TYR A 53 -21.17 -3.24 15.81
CA TYR A 53 -20.61 -1.92 16.08
C TYR A 53 -21.04 -0.89 15.06
N SER A 54 -20.99 -1.23 13.76
CA SER A 54 -21.38 -0.36 12.66
C SER A 54 -22.85 0.04 12.73
N ILE A 55 -23.74 -0.92 13.05
CA ILE A 55 -25.18 -0.65 13.18
C ILE A 55 -25.46 0.31 14.35
N LYS A 56 -24.76 0.14 15.47
CA LYS A 56 -24.90 1.04 16.64
C LYS A 56 -24.33 2.43 16.39
N ASN A 57 -23.30 2.55 15.56
CA ASN A 57 -22.52 3.77 15.37
C ASN A 57 -22.51 4.23 13.92
N LYS A 58 -23.70 4.32 13.29
CA LYS A 58 -23.88 4.62 11.85
C LYS A 58 -23.17 5.89 11.38
N ASP A 59 -23.07 6.91 12.25
CA ASP A 59 -22.41 8.19 11.93
C ASP A 59 -20.91 8.19 12.20
N ALA A 60 -20.40 7.17 12.89
CA ALA A 60 -18.99 7.07 13.29
C ALA A 60 -18.17 6.15 12.37
N LEU A 61 -18.31 6.31 11.04
CA LEU A 61 -17.66 5.47 10.04
C LEU A 61 -16.14 5.37 10.21
N HIS A 62 -15.47 6.43 10.69
CA HIS A 62 -14.04 6.41 11.02
C HIS A 62 -13.69 5.43 12.14
N LYS A 63 -14.57 5.26 13.14
CA LYS A 63 -14.38 4.26 14.20
C LYS A 63 -14.66 2.85 13.70
N THR A 64 -15.65 2.70 12.81
CA THR A 64 -15.95 1.42 12.15
C THR A 64 -14.78 0.97 11.29
N ALA A 65 -14.19 1.86 10.48
CA ALA A 65 -13.00 1.55 9.70
C ALA A 65 -11.83 1.11 10.60
N PHE A 66 -11.55 1.87 11.65
CA PHE A 66 -10.51 1.53 12.62
C PHE A 66 -10.72 0.13 13.22
N LEU A 67 -11.95 -0.18 13.65
CA LEU A 67 -12.28 -1.48 14.24
C LEU A 67 -12.07 -2.63 13.24
N ILE A 68 -12.55 -2.48 12.00
CA ILE A 68 -12.37 -3.48 10.95
C ILE A 68 -10.88 -3.72 10.68
N ILE A 69 -10.13 -2.64 10.47
CA ILE A 69 -8.69 -2.71 10.18
C ILE A 69 -7.93 -3.39 11.32
N ILE A 70 -8.24 -3.05 12.57
CA ILE A 70 -7.55 -3.66 13.73
C ILE A 70 -7.92 -5.13 13.87
N ILE A 71 -9.18 -5.51 13.82
CA ILE A 71 -9.58 -6.91 14.00
C ILE A 71 -8.99 -7.80 12.91
N PHE A 72 -9.21 -7.47 11.64
CA PHE A 72 -8.71 -8.28 10.54
C PHE A 72 -7.21 -8.12 10.30
N GLY A 73 -6.68 -6.95 10.60
CA GLY A 73 -5.23 -6.71 10.57
C GLY A 73 -4.48 -7.52 11.63
N LEU A 74 -4.98 -7.63 12.86
CA LEU A 74 -4.38 -8.49 13.88
C LEU A 74 -4.39 -9.96 13.45
N LEU A 75 -5.50 -10.46 12.89
CA LEU A 75 -5.51 -11.81 12.33
C LEU A 75 -4.43 -11.97 11.26
N THR A 76 -4.27 -10.98 10.40
CA THR A 76 -3.25 -10.99 9.34
C THR A 76 -1.83 -10.94 9.90
N VAL A 77 -1.55 -10.07 10.89
CA VAL A 77 -0.21 -9.96 11.53
C VAL A 77 0.30 -11.33 11.98
N PHE A 78 -0.55 -12.11 12.64
CA PHE A 78 -0.16 -13.39 13.24
C PHE A 78 -0.33 -14.59 12.31
N ALA A 79 -1.32 -14.57 11.42
CA ALA A 79 -1.62 -15.69 10.52
C ALA A 79 -0.80 -15.67 9.23
N SER A 80 -0.30 -14.51 8.79
CA SER A 80 0.51 -14.45 7.58
C SER A 80 1.86 -15.13 7.78
N PRO A 81 2.34 -15.87 6.77
CA PRO A 81 3.66 -16.46 6.82
C PRO A 81 4.75 -15.43 7.08
N LEU A 82 5.88 -15.91 7.51
CA LEU A 82 7.03 -15.08 7.77
C LEU A 82 7.59 -14.54 6.45
N LEU A 83 7.73 -13.22 6.37
CA LEU A 83 8.41 -12.53 5.26
C LEU A 83 7.84 -12.85 3.86
N VAL A 84 6.53 -13.11 3.74
CA VAL A 84 5.86 -13.46 2.47
C VAL A 84 5.17 -12.29 1.80
N ALA A 85 4.87 -11.21 2.54
CA ALA A 85 4.36 -10.02 1.88
C ALA A 85 5.36 -9.56 0.80
N PRO A 86 4.89 -9.00 -0.32
CA PRO A 86 5.78 -8.60 -1.40
C PRO A 86 6.92 -7.72 -0.90
N ASP A 87 8.16 -8.13 -1.18
CA ASP A 87 9.40 -7.49 -0.77
C ASP A 87 9.59 -7.38 0.77
N GLU A 88 8.88 -8.18 1.58
CA GLU A 88 8.87 -8.03 3.05
C GLU A 88 10.25 -8.27 3.68
N VAL A 89 11.06 -9.14 3.10
CA VAL A 89 12.46 -9.36 3.52
C VAL A 89 13.23 -8.05 3.48
N GLU A 90 13.16 -7.35 2.36
CA GLU A 90 13.84 -6.07 2.14
C GLU A 90 13.30 -4.97 3.06
N HIS A 91 11.98 -4.90 3.20
CA HIS A 91 11.33 -3.95 4.10
C HIS A 91 11.69 -4.22 5.57
N PHE A 92 11.84 -5.48 5.96
CA PHE A 92 12.27 -5.85 7.31
C PHE A 92 13.71 -5.41 7.56
N ALA A 93 14.64 -5.68 6.61
CA ALA A 93 16.01 -5.21 6.69
C ALA A 93 16.10 -3.68 6.85
N ARG A 94 15.35 -2.94 6.05
CA ARG A 94 15.31 -1.46 6.12
C ARG A 94 14.74 -0.96 7.46
N SER A 95 13.73 -1.67 7.98
CA SER A 95 13.14 -1.36 9.29
C SER A 95 14.10 -1.64 10.43
N ASP A 96 14.90 -2.70 10.31
CA ASP A 96 15.94 -3.04 11.29
C ASP A 96 17.01 -1.95 11.39
N LEU A 97 17.51 -1.47 10.23
CA LEU A 97 18.42 -0.31 10.18
C LEU A 97 17.80 0.93 10.84
N THR A 98 16.51 1.18 10.60
CA THR A 98 15.80 2.32 11.20
C THR A 98 15.65 2.14 12.71
N SER A 99 15.46 0.92 13.21
CA SER A 99 15.34 0.62 14.64
C SER A 99 16.60 0.98 15.44
N GLU A 100 17.74 1.01 14.78
CA GLU A 100 19.06 1.39 15.36
C GLU A 100 19.42 2.86 15.10
N GLY A 101 18.50 3.67 14.60
CA GLY A 101 18.76 5.08 14.26
C GLY A 101 19.41 5.28 12.89
N GLY A 102 19.54 4.25 12.07
CA GLY A 102 20.04 4.31 10.69
C GLY A 102 19.05 5.01 9.76
N LEU A 103 18.89 6.33 9.91
CA LEU A 103 17.97 7.14 9.10
C LEU A 103 18.42 7.20 7.64
N ILE A 104 19.72 7.34 7.42
CA ILE A 104 20.39 7.26 6.12
C ILE A 104 21.34 6.07 6.19
N PRO A 105 20.98 4.93 5.55
CA PRO A 105 21.83 3.74 5.62
C PRO A 105 23.19 3.97 4.95
N ASN A 106 24.25 3.54 5.61
CA ASN A 106 25.59 3.58 5.04
C ASN A 106 25.84 2.30 4.22
N TYR A 107 26.10 2.48 2.92
CA TYR A 107 26.45 1.39 2.03
C TYR A 107 27.95 1.17 2.03
N HIS A 108 28.38 -0.08 2.30
CA HIS A 108 29.77 -0.50 2.20
C HIS A 108 30.01 -1.15 0.83
N GLU A 109 30.94 -0.62 0.06
CA GLU A 109 31.24 -1.09 -1.28
C GLU A 109 31.47 -2.61 -1.33
N ASN A 110 30.80 -3.28 -2.27
CA ASN A 110 30.84 -4.73 -2.48
C ASN A 110 30.36 -5.61 -1.31
N GLN A 111 29.85 -5.03 -0.24
CA GLN A 111 29.39 -5.78 0.93
C GLN A 111 27.91 -5.54 1.27
N GLY A 112 27.38 -4.33 1.01
CA GLY A 112 25.99 -3.97 1.30
C GLY A 112 25.83 -3.15 2.58
N TYR A 113 24.77 -3.41 3.31
CA TYR A 113 24.41 -2.73 4.55
C TYR A 113 24.71 -3.60 5.76
N PHE A 114 25.11 -2.99 6.85
CA PHE A 114 25.48 -3.65 8.09
C PHE A 114 24.25 -3.82 8.97
N ILE A 115 23.68 -5.03 9.00
CA ILE A 115 22.43 -5.38 9.70
C ILE A 115 22.69 -6.46 10.77
N ASN A 116 21.70 -6.71 11.63
CA ASN A 116 21.80 -7.72 12.67
C ASN A 116 21.75 -9.16 12.12
N ASN A 117 22.53 -10.07 12.71
CA ASN A 117 22.63 -11.48 12.29
C ASN A 117 21.29 -12.22 12.35
N TYR A 118 20.43 -11.90 13.30
CA TYR A 118 19.12 -12.57 13.41
C TYR A 118 18.25 -12.42 12.16
N PHE A 119 18.57 -11.43 11.32
CA PHE A 119 17.91 -11.25 10.03
C PHE A 119 18.01 -12.51 9.14
N TYR A 120 19.20 -13.12 9.09
CA TYR A 120 19.40 -14.36 8.33
C TYR A 120 18.59 -15.53 8.90
N GLN A 121 18.49 -15.63 10.23
CA GLN A 121 17.64 -16.65 10.86
C GLN A 121 16.17 -16.50 10.41
N MET A 122 15.66 -15.26 10.34
CA MET A 122 14.33 -14.97 9.84
C MET A 122 14.18 -15.31 8.35
N THR A 123 15.16 -15.00 7.52
CA THR A 123 15.11 -15.32 6.07
C THR A 123 15.14 -16.82 5.80
N CYS A 124 15.89 -17.62 6.60
CA CYS A 124 15.85 -19.07 6.54
C CYS A 124 14.47 -19.67 6.85
N SER A 125 13.63 -18.92 7.57
CA SER A 125 12.27 -19.33 7.93
C SER A 125 11.19 -18.66 7.03
N GLN A 126 11.60 -18.04 5.92
CA GLN A 126 10.68 -17.40 4.99
C GLN A 126 9.63 -18.40 4.48
N GLY A 127 8.38 -17.97 4.47
CA GLY A 127 7.23 -18.80 4.07
C GLY A 127 6.73 -19.77 5.14
N SER A 128 7.46 -19.96 6.24
CA SER A 128 7.00 -20.78 7.36
C SER A 128 5.86 -20.10 8.11
N THR A 129 5.01 -20.95 8.67
CA THR A 129 3.89 -20.55 9.53
C THR A 129 4.18 -20.88 10.98
N LEU A 130 3.40 -20.34 11.89
CA LEU A 130 3.43 -20.72 13.30
C LEU A 130 3.18 -22.21 13.55
N LEU A 131 2.68 -22.93 12.54
CA LEU A 131 2.24 -24.30 12.62
C LEU A 131 3.27 -25.29 12.08
N ASP A 132 4.24 -24.83 11.28
CA ASP A 132 5.19 -25.71 10.60
C ASP A 132 6.42 -26.01 11.46
N ASN A 133 7.13 -24.99 11.89
CA ASN A 133 8.32 -25.12 12.72
C ASN A 133 8.42 -23.94 13.68
N THR A 134 8.27 -24.22 14.96
CA THR A 134 8.29 -23.19 16.01
C THR A 134 9.67 -22.95 16.61
N SER A 135 10.72 -23.64 16.16
CA SER A 135 12.07 -23.50 16.73
C SER A 135 12.60 -22.08 16.68
N PHE A 136 12.30 -21.34 15.60
CA PHE A 136 12.71 -19.93 15.45
C PHE A 136 11.97 -18.99 16.42
N MET A 137 10.82 -19.37 16.96
CA MET A 137 10.07 -18.54 17.92
C MET A 137 10.82 -18.38 19.25
N HIS A 138 11.69 -19.32 19.55
CA HIS A 138 12.48 -19.36 20.79
C HIS A 138 13.92 -18.90 20.60
N GLN A 139 14.30 -18.49 19.39
CA GLN A 139 15.64 -17.97 19.13
C GLN A 139 15.75 -16.54 19.64
N ASP A 140 16.75 -16.29 20.47
CA ASP A 140 17.05 -14.96 20.97
C ASP A 140 17.59 -14.06 19.85
N ILE A 141 17.39 -12.76 19.98
CA ILE A 141 17.99 -11.78 19.08
C ILE A 141 19.49 -11.81 19.27
N THR A 142 20.25 -12.24 18.26
CA THR A 142 21.70 -12.22 18.30
C THR A 142 22.23 -10.82 18.07
N HIS A 143 23.16 -10.36 18.93
CA HIS A 143 23.76 -9.02 18.86
C HIS A 143 24.89 -8.89 17.82
N GLY A 144 25.24 -9.96 17.10
CA GLY A 144 26.21 -9.90 16.01
C GLY A 144 25.63 -9.19 14.79
N LYS A 145 26.50 -8.61 13.97
CA LYS A 145 26.12 -7.93 12.71
C LYS A 145 26.78 -8.58 11.50
N THR A 146 26.13 -8.48 10.38
CA THR A 146 26.56 -9.00 9.09
C THR A 146 26.19 -8.06 7.96
N PHE A 147 26.71 -8.31 6.76
CA PHE A 147 26.38 -7.52 5.59
C PHE A 147 25.21 -8.12 4.82
N PHE A 148 24.34 -7.26 4.33
CA PHE A 148 23.19 -7.62 3.52
C PHE A 148 23.03 -6.62 2.37
N THR A 149 22.89 -7.11 1.16
CA THR A 149 22.56 -6.29 -0.02
C THR A 149 21.07 -6.09 -0.09
N SER A 150 20.61 -4.84 -0.11
CA SER A 150 19.21 -4.49 -0.19
C SER A 150 18.96 -3.38 -1.19
N VAL A 151 17.91 -3.51 -1.98
CA VAL A 151 17.46 -2.50 -2.94
C VAL A 151 16.67 -1.36 -2.28
N PHE A 152 16.26 -1.52 -1.01
CA PHE A 152 15.42 -0.53 -0.32
C PHE A 152 16.19 0.53 0.48
N SER A 153 17.49 0.57 0.35
CA SER A 153 18.30 1.69 0.88
C SER A 153 17.86 3.06 0.38
N GLN A 154 17.31 3.10 -0.82
CA GLN A 154 16.74 4.31 -1.42
C GLN A 154 15.49 4.82 -0.70
N ASN A 155 14.76 3.93 0.00
CA ASN A 155 13.54 4.30 0.68
C ASN A 155 13.87 5.13 1.91
N LEU A 156 13.18 6.28 2.03
CA LEU A 156 13.36 7.21 3.13
C LEU A 156 12.87 6.60 4.46
N PHE A 157 13.56 6.91 5.52
CA PHE A 157 13.36 6.31 6.85
C PHE A 157 11.95 6.46 7.41
N TYR A 158 11.27 7.57 7.10
CA TYR A 158 10.00 7.92 7.76
C TYR A 158 8.87 6.91 7.51
N VAL A 159 8.91 6.16 6.42
CA VAL A 159 7.94 5.08 6.17
C VAL A 159 8.25 3.79 6.92
N TYR A 160 9.40 3.72 7.56
CA TYR A 160 9.82 2.59 8.38
C TYR A 160 9.91 2.93 9.88
N LEU A 161 9.52 4.15 10.28
CA LEU A 161 9.57 4.54 11.70
C LEU A 161 8.67 3.67 12.57
N ALA A 162 7.46 3.35 12.12
CA ALA A 162 6.54 2.51 12.88
C ALA A 162 7.08 1.08 13.01
N GLN A 163 7.48 0.47 11.90
CA GLN A 163 8.04 -0.87 11.89
C GLN A 163 9.34 -0.95 12.69
N GLY A 164 10.24 0.04 12.49
CA GLY A 164 11.48 0.17 13.24
C GLY A 164 11.26 0.34 14.73
N PHE A 165 10.23 1.09 15.14
CA PHE A 165 9.85 1.23 16.54
C PHE A 165 9.40 -0.12 17.14
N GLY A 166 8.62 -0.92 16.42
CA GLY A 166 8.24 -2.26 16.86
C GLY A 166 9.45 -3.18 17.02
N ILE A 167 10.41 -3.16 16.09
CA ILE A 167 11.67 -3.89 16.19
C ILE A 167 12.50 -3.39 17.39
N PHE A 168 12.58 -2.08 17.57
CA PHE A 168 13.29 -1.48 18.72
C PHE A 168 12.73 -1.98 20.06
N ILE A 169 11.42 -2.07 20.21
CA ILE A 169 10.79 -2.63 21.42
C ILE A 169 11.17 -4.10 21.61
N ALA A 170 11.16 -4.91 20.54
CA ALA A 170 11.55 -6.31 20.62
C ALA A 170 12.99 -6.47 21.12
N LYS A 171 13.93 -5.66 20.58
CA LYS A 171 15.33 -5.63 20.99
C LYS A 171 15.51 -5.16 22.43
N MET A 172 14.85 -4.07 22.81
CA MET A 172 14.94 -3.50 24.16
C MET A 172 14.46 -4.46 25.25
N LEU A 173 13.44 -5.29 24.93
CA LEU A 173 12.87 -6.26 25.85
C LEU A 173 13.50 -7.66 25.72
N GLU A 174 14.54 -7.81 24.91
CA GLU A 174 15.24 -9.08 24.63
C GLU A 174 14.26 -10.21 24.26
N LEU A 175 13.24 -9.88 23.45
CA LEU A 175 12.23 -10.85 23.03
C LEU A 175 12.79 -11.77 21.93
N PRO A 176 12.24 -13.00 21.77
CA PRO A 176 12.56 -13.86 20.65
C PRO A 176 12.39 -13.15 19.29
N VAL A 177 13.18 -13.57 18.30
CA VAL A 177 13.29 -12.92 16.98
C VAL A 177 11.95 -12.72 16.29
N ILE A 178 11.00 -13.65 16.46
CA ILE A 178 9.67 -13.54 15.87
C ILE A 178 8.91 -12.28 16.29
N PHE A 179 9.15 -11.81 17.52
CA PHE A 179 8.51 -10.59 18.01
C PHE A 179 9.01 -9.33 17.31
N ALA A 180 10.25 -9.33 16.77
CA ALA A 180 10.71 -8.22 15.94
C ALA A 180 9.83 -8.05 14.69
N LEU A 181 9.45 -9.16 14.04
CA LEU A 181 8.53 -9.14 12.90
C LEU A 181 7.10 -8.75 13.33
N TRP A 182 6.56 -9.40 14.37
CA TRP A 182 5.18 -9.14 14.78
C TRP A 182 4.95 -7.74 15.33
N LEU A 183 5.85 -7.22 16.17
CA LEU A 183 5.74 -5.86 16.67
C LEU A 183 5.96 -4.83 15.56
N GLY A 184 6.86 -5.11 14.61
CA GLY A 184 7.01 -4.27 13.43
C GLY A 184 5.73 -4.21 12.58
N ARG A 185 5.13 -5.36 12.26
CA ARG A 185 3.84 -5.47 11.56
C ARG A 185 2.72 -4.78 12.34
N LEU A 186 2.65 -4.99 13.66
CA LEU A 186 1.64 -4.39 14.53
C LEU A 186 1.74 -2.86 14.55
N CYS A 187 2.94 -2.32 14.71
CA CYS A 187 3.15 -0.86 14.70
C CYS A 187 2.79 -0.25 13.33
N ASN A 188 3.09 -0.93 12.23
CA ASN A 188 2.67 -0.51 10.90
C ASN A 188 1.14 -0.48 10.76
N LEU A 189 0.46 -1.54 11.23
CA LEU A 189 -1.00 -1.64 11.25
C LEU A 189 -1.63 -0.52 12.08
N LEU A 190 -1.07 -0.23 13.26
CA LEU A 190 -1.56 0.83 14.14
C LEU A 190 -1.41 2.22 13.49
N LEU A 191 -0.28 2.49 12.86
CA LEU A 191 -0.07 3.76 12.14
C LEU A 191 -1.03 3.88 10.96
N TYR A 192 -1.18 2.83 10.14
CA TYR A 192 -2.15 2.79 9.05
C TYR A 192 -3.56 3.10 9.55
N SER A 193 -4.03 2.36 10.55
CA SER A 193 -5.39 2.50 11.09
C SER A 193 -5.63 3.90 11.69
N GLY A 194 -4.62 4.47 12.35
CA GLY A 194 -4.67 5.83 12.89
C GLY A 194 -4.80 6.89 11.80
N ILE A 195 -3.99 6.82 10.74
CA ILE A 195 -4.06 7.77 9.62
C ILE A 195 -5.41 7.65 8.90
N VAL A 196 -5.89 6.44 8.62
CA VAL A 196 -7.19 6.20 7.99
C VAL A 196 -8.34 6.73 8.87
N TYR A 197 -8.28 6.50 10.18
CA TYR A 197 -9.25 7.05 11.13
C TYR A 197 -9.36 8.57 10.99
N PHE A 198 -8.23 9.28 11.00
CA PHE A 198 -8.21 10.74 10.84
C PHE A 198 -8.70 11.18 9.47
N ALA A 199 -8.33 10.48 8.41
CA ALA A 199 -8.75 10.78 7.04
C ALA A 199 -10.27 10.71 6.90
N ILE A 200 -10.89 9.59 7.31
CA ILE A 200 -12.35 9.41 7.24
C ILE A 200 -13.10 10.37 8.19
N LYS A 201 -12.52 10.68 9.36
CA LYS A 201 -13.08 11.66 10.28
C LYS A 201 -13.10 13.06 9.67
N LYS A 202 -12.07 13.43 8.91
CA LYS A 202 -11.88 14.78 8.35
C LYS A 202 -12.63 15.02 7.04
N THR A 203 -12.81 14.00 6.23
CA THR A 203 -13.52 14.17 4.96
C THR A 203 -14.98 14.55 5.16
N PRO A 204 -15.49 15.58 4.47
CA PRO A 204 -16.90 15.96 4.53
C PRO A 204 -17.80 15.16 3.59
N ALA A 205 -17.24 14.32 2.70
CA ALA A 205 -17.93 13.47 1.75
C ALA A 205 -17.18 12.17 1.52
N PHE A 206 -17.80 11.19 0.89
CA PHE A 206 -17.21 9.89 0.51
C PHE A 206 -16.65 9.09 1.70
N LYS A 207 -17.22 9.24 2.89
CA LYS A 207 -16.77 8.51 4.09
C LYS A 207 -16.94 7.00 3.94
N LYS A 208 -18.03 6.56 3.28
CA LYS A 208 -18.31 5.13 3.05
C LYS A 208 -17.32 4.55 2.05
N GLU A 209 -17.07 5.27 0.95
CA GLU A 209 -16.16 4.89 -0.11
C GLU A 209 -14.72 4.75 0.40
N LEU A 210 -14.25 5.73 1.18
CA LEU A 210 -12.93 5.68 1.81
C LEU A 210 -12.84 4.58 2.88
N LEU A 211 -13.94 4.29 3.60
CA LEU A 211 -14.01 3.15 4.52
C LEU A 211 -13.84 1.84 3.75
N VAL A 212 -14.66 1.61 2.70
CA VAL A 212 -14.58 0.37 1.90
C VAL A 212 -13.19 0.21 1.32
N LEU A 213 -12.64 1.27 0.71
CA LEU A 213 -11.32 1.26 0.11
C LEU A 213 -10.21 0.92 1.13
N SER A 214 -10.24 1.55 2.31
CA SER A 214 -9.24 1.32 3.35
C SER A 214 -9.33 -0.04 4.02
N CYS A 215 -10.50 -0.68 3.94
CA CYS A 215 -10.76 -2.02 4.48
C CYS A 215 -10.66 -3.11 3.42
N LEU A 216 -10.27 -2.80 2.16
CA LEU A 216 -9.98 -3.84 1.17
C LEU A 216 -8.94 -4.81 1.73
N PRO A 217 -9.13 -6.13 1.53
CA PRO A 217 -8.19 -7.13 2.07
C PRO A 217 -6.74 -6.85 1.73
N ILE A 218 -6.45 -6.46 0.48
CA ILE A 218 -5.10 -6.08 0.05
C ILE A 218 -4.53 -4.89 0.86
N ALA A 219 -5.36 -3.89 1.17
CA ALA A 219 -4.94 -2.73 1.95
C ALA A 219 -4.61 -3.11 3.39
N VAL A 220 -5.46 -3.94 4.01
CA VAL A 220 -5.25 -4.46 5.37
C VAL A 220 -4.01 -5.37 5.43
N PHE A 221 -3.81 -6.21 4.41
CA PHE A 221 -2.63 -7.08 4.30
C PHE A 221 -1.33 -6.27 4.23
N GLN A 222 -1.27 -5.24 3.37
CA GLN A 222 -0.10 -4.37 3.28
C GLN A 222 0.14 -3.59 4.59
N ALA A 223 -0.91 -3.17 5.27
CA ALA A 223 -0.82 -2.50 6.55
C ALA A 223 -0.33 -3.43 7.68
N ALA A 224 -0.68 -4.72 7.61
CA ALA A 224 -0.32 -5.76 8.57
C ALA A 224 0.99 -6.48 8.23
N SER A 225 1.81 -5.92 7.36
CA SER A 225 3.13 -6.41 6.95
C SER A 225 4.22 -5.39 7.26
N MET A 226 5.50 -5.71 6.98
CA MET A 226 6.61 -4.75 7.09
C MET A 226 6.66 -3.76 5.92
N SER A 227 5.78 -3.92 4.93
CA SER A 227 5.77 -3.09 3.71
C SER A 227 5.51 -1.62 4.00
N SER A 228 6.19 -0.75 3.26
CA SER A 228 5.90 0.70 3.22
C SER A 228 4.59 1.03 2.49
N ASP A 229 4.03 0.09 1.70
CA ASP A 229 2.85 0.33 0.87
C ASP A 229 1.61 0.65 1.70
N GLY A 230 1.45 0.05 2.90
CA GLY A 230 0.38 0.41 3.82
C GLY A 230 0.38 1.90 4.18
N ILE A 231 1.54 2.44 4.55
CA ILE A 231 1.70 3.87 4.90
C ILE A 231 1.43 4.77 3.68
N ILE A 232 1.95 4.40 2.50
CA ILE A 232 1.71 5.15 1.26
C ILE A 232 0.22 5.24 0.98
N PHE A 233 -0.49 4.14 1.13
CA PHE A 233 -1.93 4.08 0.90
C PHE A 233 -2.71 4.91 1.93
N ALA A 234 -2.38 4.80 3.22
CA ALA A 234 -3.00 5.63 4.26
C ALA A 234 -2.80 7.13 4.01
N LEU A 235 -1.58 7.53 3.63
CA LEU A 235 -1.27 8.91 3.29
C LEU A 235 -2.02 9.37 2.03
N ALA A 236 -2.23 8.51 1.03
CA ALA A 236 -3.04 8.82 -0.15
C ALA A 236 -4.50 9.09 0.22
N ILE A 237 -5.10 8.24 1.06
CA ILE A 237 -6.46 8.45 1.58
C ILE A 237 -6.54 9.78 2.35
N LEU A 238 -5.53 10.09 3.18
CA LEU A 238 -5.46 11.34 3.92
C LEU A 238 -5.34 12.55 2.98
N ASN A 239 -4.49 12.47 1.97
CA ASN A 239 -4.31 13.51 0.96
C ASN A 239 -5.61 13.81 0.23
N ILE A 240 -6.31 12.77 -0.26
CA ILE A 240 -7.62 12.89 -0.92
C ILE A 240 -8.66 13.46 0.04
N SER A 241 -8.68 13.04 1.30
CA SER A 241 -9.60 13.60 2.31
C SER A 241 -9.41 15.11 2.50
N TYR A 242 -8.16 15.58 2.53
CA TYR A 242 -7.88 17.02 2.60
C TYR A 242 -8.25 17.75 1.30
N PHE A 243 -8.06 17.12 0.14
CA PHE A 243 -8.55 17.68 -1.12
C PHE A 243 -10.07 17.85 -1.10
N ILE A 244 -10.84 16.83 -0.71
CA ILE A 244 -12.31 16.90 -0.61
C ILE A 244 -12.73 17.99 0.37
N GLN A 245 -12.06 18.09 1.52
CA GLN A 245 -12.32 19.14 2.50
C GLN A 245 -12.09 20.53 1.90
N MET A 246 -10.96 20.76 1.22
CA MET A 246 -10.66 22.03 0.56
C MET A 246 -11.66 22.32 -0.57
N TYR A 247 -12.04 21.33 -1.34
CA TYR A 247 -12.98 21.49 -2.44
C TYR A 247 -14.39 21.89 -1.96
N LYS A 248 -14.84 21.35 -0.80
CA LYS A 248 -16.14 21.69 -0.18
C LYS A 248 -16.12 22.98 0.64
N SER A 249 -14.98 23.43 1.12
CA SER A 249 -14.87 24.68 1.91
C SER A 249 -15.22 25.90 1.07
N GLU A 250 -15.89 26.87 1.69
CA GLU A 250 -16.08 28.21 1.10
C GLU A 250 -14.74 28.95 1.04
N ILE A 251 -14.04 29.02 2.17
CA ILE A 251 -12.68 29.57 2.30
C ILE A 251 -11.77 28.47 2.88
N ILE A 252 -10.66 28.24 2.19
CA ILE A 252 -9.71 27.18 2.57
C ILE A 252 -8.77 27.67 3.68
N PRO A 253 -8.70 26.97 4.81
CA PRO A 253 -7.68 27.22 5.82
C PRO A 253 -6.27 26.91 5.28
N ASN A 254 -5.30 27.79 5.52
CA ASN A 254 -3.91 27.58 5.06
C ASN A 254 -3.32 26.26 5.58
N LYS A 255 -3.70 25.84 6.80
CA LYS A 255 -3.29 24.55 7.39
C LYS A 255 -3.65 23.38 6.50
N ASN A 256 -4.83 23.39 5.86
CA ASN A 256 -5.28 22.30 5.00
C ASN A 256 -4.40 22.21 3.72
N ILE A 257 -4.00 23.36 3.18
CA ILE A 257 -3.10 23.43 2.02
C ILE A 257 -1.73 22.84 2.39
N ILE A 258 -1.19 23.22 3.55
CA ILE A 258 0.12 22.73 4.03
C ILE A 258 0.08 21.20 4.21
N ILE A 259 -0.96 20.67 4.88
CA ILE A 259 -1.07 19.22 5.12
C ILE A 259 -1.24 18.48 3.79
N TYR A 260 -2.04 19.02 2.87
CA TYR A 260 -2.22 18.44 1.54
C TYR A 260 -0.90 18.36 0.77
N LEU A 261 -0.15 19.45 0.71
CA LEU A 261 1.16 19.49 0.05
C LEU A 261 2.16 18.55 0.73
N ALA A 262 2.23 18.58 2.06
CA ALA A 262 3.13 17.72 2.82
C ALA A 262 2.85 16.23 2.60
N THR A 263 1.59 15.80 2.68
CA THR A 263 1.23 14.40 2.45
C THR A 263 1.51 13.95 1.01
N GLY A 264 1.25 14.81 0.01
CA GLY A 264 1.57 14.51 -1.38
C GLY A 264 3.08 14.36 -1.61
N VAL A 265 3.91 15.22 -0.99
CA VAL A 265 5.38 15.11 -1.05
C VAL A 265 5.86 13.82 -0.37
N LEU A 266 5.36 13.50 0.82
CA LEU A 266 5.74 12.28 1.53
C LEU A 266 5.46 11.03 0.70
N ILE A 267 4.34 10.98 -0.02
CA ILE A 267 4.03 9.86 -0.90
C ILE A 267 4.95 9.86 -2.14
N GLY A 268 5.10 11.02 -2.77
CA GLY A 268 5.82 11.16 -4.04
C GLY A 268 7.33 10.93 -3.92
N LEU A 269 7.94 11.21 -2.77
CA LEU A 269 9.36 10.94 -2.52
C LEU A 269 9.66 9.44 -2.40
N ILE A 270 8.66 8.60 -2.07
CA ILE A 270 8.83 7.14 -2.02
C ILE A 270 8.52 6.52 -3.37
N LYS A 271 7.38 6.90 -3.95
CA LYS A 271 6.94 6.42 -5.27
C LYS A 271 6.54 7.62 -6.12
N PHE A 272 7.44 8.07 -6.96
CA PHE A 272 7.34 9.29 -7.74
C PHE A 272 5.98 9.49 -8.45
N PRO A 273 5.35 8.49 -9.09
CA PRO A 273 4.07 8.72 -9.79
C PRO A 273 2.98 9.38 -8.94
N TYR A 274 2.96 9.13 -7.65
CA TYR A 274 1.90 9.67 -6.79
C TYR A 274 2.07 11.15 -6.44
N ILE A 275 3.21 11.77 -6.73
CA ILE A 275 3.40 13.23 -6.57
C ILE A 275 2.40 14.01 -7.39
N PHE A 276 1.96 13.44 -8.52
CA PHE A 276 0.98 14.08 -9.40
C PHE A 276 -0.41 14.25 -8.74
N LEU A 277 -0.70 13.61 -7.61
CA LEU A 277 -1.87 13.95 -6.81
C LEU A 277 -1.89 15.43 -6.41
N LEU A 278 -0.74 16.08 -6.29
CA LEU A 278 -0.65 17.52 -6.02
C LEU A 278 -1.29 18.39 -7.11
N LEU A 279 -1.41 17.88 -8.35
CA LEU A 279 -2.09 18.59 -9.45
C LEU A 279 -3.58 18.78 -9.20
N MET A 280 -4.21 17.98 -8.32
CA MET A 280 -5.63 18.17 -7.95
C MET A 280 -5.87 19.58 -7.35
N LEU A 281 -4.84 20.24 -6.81
CA LEU A 281 -4.96 21.60 -6.30
C LEU A 281 -5.39 22.61 -7.39
N PHE A 282 -5.11 22.31 -8.67
CA PHE A 282 -5.53 23.13 -9.80
C PHE A 282 -7.03 23.05 -10.09
N LEU A 283 -7.69 21.98 -9.64
CA LEU A 283 -9.15 21.82 -9.74
C LEU A 283 -9.90 22.78 -8.80
N ILE A 284 -9.22 23.33 -7.80
CA ILE A 284 -9.83 24.22 -6.82
C ILE A 284 -9.80 25.66 -7.36
N PRO A 285 -10.98 26.34 -7.45
CA PRO A 285 -11.06 27.73 -7.92
C PRO A 285 -10.30 28.68 -6.99
N ALA A 286 -9.66 29.72 -7.58
CA ALA A 286 -8.84 30.67 -6.83
C ALA A 286 -9.63 31.50 -5.80
N ASN A 287 -10.92 31.71 -5.99
CA ASN A 287 -11.81 32.43 -5.05
C ASN A 287 -12.07 31.68 -3.74
N LYS A 288 -11.74 30.40 -3.65
CA LYS A 288 -11.84 29.60 -2.40
C LYS A 288 -10.61 29.79 -1.51
N PHE A 289 -9.51 30.33 -2.00
CA PHE A 289 -8.35 30.66 -1.18
C PHE A 289 -8.57 32.02 -0.50
N LYS A 290 -7.95 32.21 0.67
CA LYS A 290 -8.06 33.47 1.43
C LYS A 290 -7.69 34.70 0.58
N THR A 291 -6.73 34.57 -0.34
CA THR A 291 -6.35 35.61 -1.29
C THR A 291 -5.90 34.95 -2.61
N LYS A 292 -6.01 35.72 -3.73
CA LYS A 292 -5.48 35.27 -5.03
C LYS A 292 -3.98 34.95 -4.97
N LYS A 293 -3.21 35.72 -4.16
CA LYS A 293 -1.78 35.49 -3.95
C LYS A 293 -1.52 34.11 -3.34
N ILE A 294 -2.27 33.70 -2.30
CA ILE A 294 -2.16 32.36 -1.67
C ILE A 294 -2.51 31.28 -2.69
N ALA A 295 -3.55 31.46 -3.52
CA ALA A 295 -3.89 30.50 -4.56
C ALA A 295 -2.75 30.27 -5.55
N ILE A 296 -2.13 31.35 -6.05
CA ILE A 296 -1.00 31.28 -6.99
C ILE A 296 0.19 30.61 -6.31
N ILE A 297 0.59 31.07 -5.12
CA ILE A 297 1.73 30.52 -4.38
C ILE A 297 1.53 29.03 -4.15
N SER A 298 0.36 28.59 -3.66
CA SER A 298 0.11 27.17 -3.36
C SER A 298 0.20 26.29 -4.61
N LYS A 299 -0.33 26.76 -5.74
CA LYS A 299 -0.28 26.03 -7.02
C LYS A 299 1.15 25.97 -7.58
N MET A 300 1.88 27.08 -7.52
CA MET A 300 3.28 27.11 -7.93
C MET A 300 4.16 26.25 -7.02
N THR A 301 3.91 26.25 -5.70
CA THR A 301 4.58 25.35 -4.76
C THR A 301 4.31 23.88 -5.12
N ALA A 302 3.08 23.51 -5.49
CA ALA A 302 2.78 22.14 -5.93
C ALA A 302 3.60 21.74 -7.17
N LEU A 303 3.72 22.62 -8.17
CA LEU A 303 4.58 22.36 -9.35
C LEU A 303 6.06 22.25 -8.97
N LEU A 304 6.55 23.17 -8.14
CA LEU A 304 7.94 23.12 -7.67
C LEU A 304 8.24 21.82 -6.94
N LEU A 305 7.33 21.36 -6.07
CA LEU A 305 7.47 20.09 -5.33
C LEU A 305 7.50 18.88 -6.27
N ILE A 306 6.72 18.89 -7.35
CA ILE A 306 6.75 17.85 -8.39
C ILE A 306 8.12 17.82 -9.06
N VAL A 307 8.65 18.97 -9.44
CA VAL A 307 9.99 19.08 -10.07
C VAL A 307 11.09 18.60 -9.11
N VAL A 308 11.04 19.05 -7.84
CA VAL A 308 12.02 18.65 -6.81
C VAL A 308 11.96 17.14 -6.55
N ALA A 309 10.77 16.56 -6.43
CA ALA A 309 10.62 15.12 -6.24
C ALA A 309 11.11 14.33 -7.46
N GLY A 310 10.87 14.84 -8.68
CA GLY A 310 11.41 14.25 -9.90
C GLY A 310 12.94 14.29 -9.95
N ALA A 311 13.52 15.42 -9.57
CA ALA A 311 14.98 15.55 -9.45
C ALA A 311 15.54 14.60 -8.41
N TYR A 312 14.92 14.51 -7.22
CA TYR A 312 15.31 13.55 -6.18
C TYR A 312 15.25 12.10 -6.69
N SER A 313 14.14 11.71 -7.31
CA SER A 313 13.96 10.36 -7.83
C SER A 313 15.02 10.01 -8.89
N ASN A 314 15.32 10.94 -9.79
CA ASN A 314 16.21 10.70 -10.94
C ASN A 314 17.70 10.77 -10.56
N PHE A 315 18.09 11.75 -9.74
CA PHE A 315 19.51 12.00 -9.45
C PHE A 315 20.01 11.32 -8.17
N TYR A 316 19.14 11.01 -7.21
CA TYR A 316 19.53 10.40 -5.95
C TYR A 316 18.98 8.96 -5.82
N ALA A 317 17.68 8.79 -5.80
CA ALA A 317 17.07 7.48 -5.50
C ALA A 317 17.47 6.41 -6.52
N SER A 318 17.58 6.74 -7.81
CA SER A 318 18.04 5.80 -8.85
C SER A 318 19.49 5.36 -8.66
N LYS A 319 20.38 6.23 -8.19
CA LYS A 319 21.78 5.87 -7.90
C LYS A 319 21.89 4.97 -6.67
N GLU A 320 21.14 5.27 -5.61
CA GLU A 320 21.11 4.45 -4.41
C GLU A 320 20.52 3.05 -4.69
N LEU A 321 19.53 2.98 -5.60
CA LEU A 321 18.96 1.73 -6.07
C LEU A 321 20.02 0.80 -6.68
N LEU A 322 20.91 1.33 -7.48
CA LEU A 322 21.98 0.55 -8.13
C LEU A 322 23.01 0.02 -7.13
N LYS A 323 23.29 0.75 -6.05
CA LYS A 323 24.21 0.30 -5.00
C LYS A 323 23.68 -0.93 -4.25
N GLY A 324 22.37 -1.03 -4.07
CA GLY A 324 21.72 -2.01 -3.20
C GLY A 324 21.50 -3.41 -3.78
N GLY A 325 22.31 -3.89 -4.75
CA GLY A 325 22.15 -5.22 -5.37
C GLY A 325 21.28 -5.23 -6.60
N ARG A 326 20.61 -4.13 -6.97
CA ARG A 326 19.83 -4.03 -8.21
C ARG A 326 20.71 -4.11 -9.46
N ILE A 327 22.01 -3.81 -9.32
CA ILE A 327 22.96 -3.90 -10.42
C ILE A 327 23.05 -5.32 -10.99
N ASP A 328 23.04 -6.35 -10.13
CA ASP A 328 23.09 -7.74 -10.58
C ASP A 328 21.85 -8.11 -11.37
N TYR A 329 20.66 -7.70 -10.91
CA TYR A 329 19.42 -7.89 -11.66
C TYR A 329 19.47 -7.18 -13.03
N TYR A 330 20.01 -5.96 -13.08
CA TYR A 330 20.12 -5.19 -14.31
C TYR A 330 21.04 -5.88 -15.33
N ILE A 331 22.19 -6.39 -14.87
CA ILE A 331 23.14 -7.10 -15.73
C ILE A 331 22.53 -8.42 -16.21
N GLN A 332 22.00 -9.25 -15.31
CA GLN A 332 21.49 -10.57 -15.63
C GLN A 332 20.27 -10.53 -16.58
N ASN A 333 19.42 -9.51 -16.45
CA ASN A 333 18.18 -9.38 -17.21
C ASN A 333 18.26 -8.34 -18.33
N ASN A 334 19.45 -7.82 -18.68
CA ASN A 334 19.62 -6.78 -19.69
C ASN A 334 18.70 -5.56 -19.46
N VAL A 335 18.56 -5.13 -18.21
CA VAL A 335 17.80 -3.92 -17.86
C VAL A 335 18.75 -2.72 -17.89
N ASN A 336 18.46 -1.75 -18.73
CA ASN A 336 19.23 -0.50 -18.81
C ASN A 336 18.32 0.65 -19.23
N PRO A 337 18.02 1.59 -18.30
CA PRO A 337 17.10 2.71 -18.59
C PRO A 337 17.52 3.57 -19.77
N ALA A 338 18.83 3.85 -19.94
CA ALA A 338 19.32 4.68 -21.06
C ALA A 338 19.14 3.97 -22.39
N ASN A 339 19.49 2.67 -22.45
CA ASN A 339 19.31 1.87 -23.65
C ASN A 339 17.83 1.66 -23.97
N GLN A 340 16.97 1.53 -22.96
CA GLN A 340 15.52 1.44 -23.14
C GLN A 340 14.94 2.72 -23.74
N ILE A 341 15.39 3.91 -23.28
CA ILE A 341 15.02 5.19 -23.90
C ILE A 341 15.48 5.24 -25.35
N ASN A 342 16.72 4.83 -25.63
CA ASN A 342 17.26 4.77 -26.98
C ASN A 342 16.45 3.82 -27.88
N TYR A 343 16.07 2.65 -27.35
CA TYR A 343 15.18 1.71 -28.04
C TYR A 343 13.83 2.34 -28.39
N ILE A 344 13.20 3.05 -27.44
CA ILE A 344 11.92 3.74 -27.65
C ILE A 344 12.02 4.78 -28.76
N ILE A 345 13.12 5.53 -28.81
CA ILE A 345 13.35 6.57 -29.83
C ILE A 345 13.53 5.96 -31.23
N HIS A 346 14.27 4.85 -31.35
CA HIS A 346 14.57 4.23 -32.64
C HIS A 346 13.48 3.24 -33.08
N ASN A 347 12.64 2.74 -32.18
CA ASN A 347 11.55 1.79 -32.46
C ASN A 347 10.21 2.29 -31.89
N PRO A 348 9.73 3.50 -32.24
CA PRO A 348 8.59 4.13 -31.57
C PRO A 348 7.30 3.33 -31.76
N ALA A 349 7.07 2.72 -32.92
CA ALA A 349 5.86 1.94 -33.17
C ALA A 349 5.80 0.68 -32.27
N SER A 350 6.90 -0.07 -32.18
CA SER A 350 6.99 -1.25 -31.31
C SER A 350 6.83 -0.86 -29.83
N ALA A 351 7.52 0.20 -29.38
CA ALA A 351 7.44 0.70 -28.02
C ALA A 351 6.01 1.12 -27.64
N VAL A 352 5.31 1.85 -28.52
CA VAL A 352 3.92 2.26 -28.31
C VAL A 352 2.99 1.07 -28.24
N ILE A 353 3.14 0.08 -29.13
CA ILE A 353 2.32 -1.13 -29.11
C ILE A 353 2.53 -1.90 -27.81
N THR A 354 3.79 -2.13 -27.40
CA THR A 354 4.13 -2.78 -26.13
C THR A 354 3.52 -2.04 -24.95
N PHE A 355 3.63 -0.72 -24.93
CA PHE A 355 3.13 0.11 -23.85
C PHE A 355 1.59 0.06 -23.76
N VAL A 356 0.89 0.28 -24.87
CA VAL A 356 -0.59 0.25 -24.94
C VAL A 356 -1.12 -1.15 -24.60
N LYS A 357 -0.51 -2.19 -25.15
CA LYS A 357 -0.85 -3.60 -24.85
C LYS A 357 -0.71 -3.86 -23.34
N SER A 358 0.38 -3.43 -22.73
CA SER A 358 0.60 -3.60 -21.30
C SER A 358 -0.37 -2.80 -20.44
N LEU A 359 -0.73 -1.58 -20.82
CA LEU A 359 -1.74 -0.77 -20.11
C LEU A 359 -3.12 -1.43 -20.06
N ILE A 360 -3.49 -2.18 -21.11
CA ILE A 360 -4.81 -2.80 -21.25
C ILE A 360 -4.84 -4.20 -20.61
N PHE A 361 -3.87 -5.05 -20.94
CA PHE A 361 -3.92 -6.48 -20.60
C PHE A 361 -3.22 -6.81 -19.27
N LEU A 362 -2.16 -6.09 -18.90
CA LEU A 362 -1.42 -6.40 -17.69
C LEU A 362 -2.25 -6.24 -16.40
N PRO A 363 -3.10 -5.22 -16.24
CA PRO A 363 -3.99 -5.14 -15.09
C PRO A 363 -4.91 -6.35 -14.95
N TYR A 364 -5.45 -6.85 -16.06
CA TYR A 364 -6.27 -8.06 -16.06
C TYR A 364 -5.46 -9.27 -15.54
N LEU A 365 -4.23 -9.46 -16.03
CA LEU A 365 -3.36 -10.54 -15.59
C LEU A 365 -2.98 -10.38 -14.10
N ILE A 366 -2.62 -9.17 -13.68
CA ILE A 366 -2.22 -8.88 -12.32
C ILE A 366 -3.38 -9.06 -11.33
N PHE A 367 -4.59 -8.64 -11.68
CA PHE A 367 -5.75 -8.73 -10.79
C PHE A 367 -6.43 -10.10 -10.81
N ILE A 368 -6.25 -10.91 -11.84
CA ILE A 368 -6.91 -12.21 -12.00
C ILE A 368 -5.92 -13.37 -11.87
N LYS A 369 -4.70 -13.24 -12.37
CA LYS A 369 -3.77 -14.37 -12.51
C LYS A 369 -2.58 -14.35 -11.53
N ASP A 370 -2.08 -13.16 -11.15
CA ASP A 370 -0.88 -13.01 -10.31
C ASP A 370 -1.20 -12.36 -8.96
N CYS A 371 -2.36 -12.65 -8.41
CA CYS A 371 -2.74 -12.13 -7.10
C CYS A 371 -1.94 -12.78 -5.98
N SER A 372 -0.62 -12.73 -6.07
CA SER A 372 0.31 -13.02 -4.99
C SER A 372 0.09 -12.18 -3.70
N PHE A 373 -0.98 -11.40 -3.68
CA PHE A 373 -1.36 -10.51 -2.57
C PHE A 373 -1.97 -11.21 -1.38
N PHE A 374 -2.45 -12.45 -1.55
CA PHE A 374 -3.02 -13.27 -0.50
C PHE A 374 -2.32 -14.63 -0.42
N HIS A 375 -1.04 -14.62 -0.23
CA HIS A 375 -0.44 -15.77 0.44
C HIS A 375 -0.88 -15.81 1.91
N LEU A 376 -2.17 -15.61 2.15
CA LEU A 376 -2.78 -16.18 3.33
C LEU A 376 -2.61 -17.67 3.16
N ILE A 377 -1.69 -18.27 3.90
CA ILE A 377 -1.30 -19.69 3.94
C ILE A 377 -2.45 -20.63 3.79
N LEU A 378 -3.61 -20.20 4.19
CA LEU A 378 -4.77 -21.03 4.35
C LEU A 378 -5.54 -21.24 3.06
N PHE A 379 -5.29 -20.42 2.02
CA PHE A 379 -6.11 -20.43 0.81
C PHE A 379 -5.31 -20.03 -0.44
N PRO A 380 -4.46 -20.92 -0.99
CA PRO A 380 -3.88 -20.69 -2.32
C PRO A 380 -4.99 -20.65 -3.37
N GLY A 381 -4.89 -19.77 -4.35
CA GLY A 381 -5.87 -19.62 -5.44
C GLY A 381 -6.91 -18.52 -5.24
N LEU A 382 -6.66 -17.56 -4.35
CA LEU A 382 -7.55 -16.42 -4.05
C LEU A 382 -7.56 -15.28 -5.07
N ASP A 383 -7.04 -15.47 -6.25
CA ASP A 383 -6.96 -14.48 -7.31
C ASP A 383 -8.36 -13.93 -7.67
N ILE A 384 -9.31 -14.82 -7.78
CA ILE A 384 -10.74 -14.48 -7.98
C ILE A 384 -11.29 -13.59 -6.88
N TYR A 385 -10.86 -13.77 -5.62
CA TYR A 385 -11.36 -12.99 -4.48
C TYR A 385 -10.96 -11.52 -4.54
N ASN A 386 -9.72 -11.22 -4.93
CA ASN A 386 -9.29 -9.84 -5.11
C ASN A 386 -10.01 -9.16 -6.26
N ALA A 387 -10.22 -9.88 -7.37
CA ALA A 387 -11.01 -9.38 -8.48
C ALA A 387 -12.45 -9.08 -8.04
N LEU A 388 -13.07 -9.96 -7.26
CA LEU A 388 -14.42 -9.75 -6.70
C LEU A 388 -14.46 -8.56 -5.74
N CYS A 389 -13.45 -8.37 -4.89
CA CYS A 389 -13.36 -7.22 -4.00
C CYS A 389 -13.23 -5.89 -4.78
N LEU A 390 -12.43 -5.88 -5.84
CA LEU A 390 -12.27 -4.72 -6.71
C LEU A 390 -13.56 -4.44 -7.48
N ILE A 391 -14.19 -5.46 -8.06
CA ILE A 391 -15.48 -5.33 -8.75
C ILE A 391 -16.55 -4.81 -7.78
N PHE A 392 -16.61 -5.38 -6.56
CA PHE A 392 -17.53 -4.89 -5.53
C PHE A 392 -17.27 -3.41 -5.20
N PHE A 393 -16.01 -2.99 -5.06
CA PHE A 393 -15.68 -1.60 -4.82
C PHE A 393 -16.11 -0.69 -5.97
N ILE A 394 -15.86 -1.09 -7.23
CA ILE A 394 -16.26 -0.33 -8.41
C ILE A 394 -17.80 -0.22 -8.48
N VAL A 395 -18.52 -1.34 -8.30
CA VAL A 395 -20.00 -1.32 -8.25
C VAL A 395 -20.51 -0.44 -7.12
N PHE A 396 -19.86 -0.48 -5.97
CA PHE A 396 -20.21 0.35 -4.83
C PHE A 396 -20.06 1.85 -5.12
N LEU A 397 -19.10 2.26 -5.98
CA LEU A 397 -18.94 3.66 -6.40
C LEU A 397 -20.17 4.18 -7.19
N PHE A 398 -20.86 3.34 -7.96
CA PHE A 398 -22.08 3.75 -8.66
C PHE A 398 -23.26 4.02 -7.70
N LEU A 399 -23.17 3.54 -6.47
CA LEU A 399 -24.18 3.77 -5.42
C LEU A 399 -23.82 4.95 -4.51
N SER A 400 -22.69 5.62 -4.78
CA SER A 400 -22.20 6.71 -3.95
C SER A 400 -22.90 8.05 -4.27
N GLU A 401 -22.93 8.94 -3.28
CA GLU A 401 -23.43 10.29 -3.46
C GLU A 401 -22.46 11.15 -4.27
N ASP A 402 -22.92 11.82 -5.32
CA ASP A 402 -22.10 12.72 -6.13
C ASP A 402 -21.68 13.98 -5.35
N LEU A 403 -20.41 14.36 -5.50
CA LEU A 403 -19.88 15.62 -4.99
C LEU A 403 -20.42 16.86 -5.74
N LYS A 404 -21.26 16.66 -6.76
CA LYS A 404 -21.74 17.71 -7.67
C LYS A 404 -20.60 18.49 -8.34
N MET A 405 -19.57 17.76 -8.79
CA MET A 405 -18.49 18.33 -9.57
C MET A 405 -18.95 18.57 -11.01
N ALA A 406 -18.51 19.71 -11.59
CA ALA A 406 -18.76 19.97 -13.01
C ALA A 406 -18.11 18.88 -13.89
N LYS A 407 -18.78 18.46 -14.97
CA LYS A 407 -18.30 17.42 -15.91
C LYS A 407 -16.85 17.65 -16.37
N ARG A 408 -16.49 18.92 -16.64
CA ARG A 408 -15.10 19.29 -16.99
C ARG A 408 -14.10 18.89 -15.90
N LYS A 409 -14.42 19.12 -14.64
CA LYS A 409 -13.53 18.77 -13.52
C LYS A 409 -13.42 17.26 -13.28
N LYS A 410 -14.50 16.53 -13.52
CA LYS A 410 -14.44 15.06 -13.54
C LYS A 410 -13.53 14.56 -14.65
N LEU A 411 -13.59 15.18 -15.85
CA LEU A 411 -12.67 14.87 -16.95
C LEU A 411 -11.21 15.20 -16.59
N GLU A 412 -10.94 16.35 -15.96
CA GLU A 412 -9.60 16.72 -15.48
C GLU A 412 -9.07 15.70 -14.45
N LEU A 413 -9.93 15.14 -13.58
CA LEU A 413 -9.58 14.06 -12.65
C LEU A 413 -9.29 12.74 -13.37
N ILE A 414 -10.07 12.38 -14.40
CA ILE A 414 -9.80 11.18 -15.21
C ILE A 414 -8.44 11.30 -15.89
N ILE A 415 -8.14 12.47 -16.47
CA ILE A 415 -6.83 12.73 -17.10
C ILE A 415 -5.72 12.58 -16.06
N LEU A 416 -5.90 13.13 -14.87
CA LEU A 416 -4.92 12.99 -13.79
C LEU A 416 -4.72 11.53 -13.35
N PHE A 417 -5.82 10.79 -13.19
CA PHE A 417 -5.77 9.36 -12.92
C PHE A 417 -4.95 8.62 -14.00
N LEU A 418 -5.21 8.91 -15.27
CA LEU A 418 -4.47 8.31 -16.38
C LEU A 418 -2.99 8.71 -16.39
N ILE A 419 -2.65 9.95 -16.02
CA ILE A 419 -1.24 10.40 -15.89
C ILE A 419 -0.53 9.55 -14.83
N ILE A 420 -1.12 9.37 -13.65
CA ILE A 420 -0.50 8.57 -12.57
C ILE A 420 -0.41 7.11 -13.00
N TYR A 421 -1.50 6.56 -13.55
CA TYR A 421 -1.58 5.20 -14.04
C TYR A 421 -0.49 4.90 -15.08
N THR A 422 -0.40 5.70 -16.14
CA THR A 422 0.61 5.54 -17.18
C THR A 422 2.03 5.76 -16.67
N SER A 423 2.23 6.69 -15.73
CA SER A 423 3.55 6.94 -15.12
C SER A 423 4.06 5.72 -14.33
N ILE A 424 3.19 4.96 -13.67
CA ILE A 424 3.57 3.71 -12.99
C ILE A 424 4.16 2.71 -14.02
N PHE A 425 3.46 2.50 -15.13
CA PHE A 425 3.94 1.61 -16.19
C PHE A 425 5.22 2.12 -16.83
N PHE A 426 5.31 3.42 -17.11
CA PHE A 426 6.47 4.01 -17.77
C PHE A 426 7.75 3.85 -16.94
N ILE A 427 7.67 4.07 -15.62
CA ILE A 427 8.81 3.86 -14.71
C ILE A 427 9.24 2.40 -14.71
N GLN A 428 8.30 1.45 -14.66
CA GLN A 428 8.61 0.03 -14.70
C GLN A 428 9.17 -0.40 -16.06
N TYR A 429 8.68 0.19 -17.15
CA TYR A 429 9.23 -0.05 -18.49
C TYR A 429 10.69 0.39 -18.62
N LEU A 430 11.08 1.47 -17.93
CA LEU A 430 12.45 1.96 -17.95
C LEU A 430 13.38 1.20 -16.99
N SER A 431 12.89 0.90 -15.77
CA SER A 431 13.74 0.50 -14.65
C SER A 431 13.64 -0.97 -14.24
N TRP A 432 12.72 -1.74 -14.85
CA TRP A 432 12.48 -3.13 -14.47
C TRP A 432 12.38 -4.09 -15.66
N THR A 433 12.13 -3.55 -16.83
CA THR A 433 11.90 -4.33 -18.04
C THR A 433 13.20 -4.45 -18.87
N PRO A 434 13.54 -5.65 -19.38
CA PRO A 434 14.67 -5.82 -20.31
C PRO A 434 14.54 -4.92 -21.54
N VAL A 435 15.67 -4.46 -22.07
CA VAL A 435 15.68 -3.58 -23.26
C VAL A 435 15.02 -4.27 -24.46
N GLY A 436 14.01 -3.63 -25.02
CA GLY A 436 13.28 -4.14 -26.19
C GLY A 436 12.32 -5.30 -25.95
N TYR A 437 12.06 -5.65 -24.69
CA TYR A 437 11.09 -6.71 -24.36
C TYR A 437 9.66 -6.32 -24.76
N ASP A 438 8.83 -7.28 -25.15
CA ASP A 438 7.49 -7.07 -25.70
C ASP A 438 6.38 -6.94 -24.66
N GLY A 439 6.72 -6.71 -23.40
CA GLY A 439 5.82 -6.47 -22.27
C GLY A 439 6.45 -5.57 -21.23
N ILE A 440 5.70 -5.17 -20.18
CA ILE A 440 6.23 -4.39 -19.06
C ILE A 440 6.23 -5.29 -17.82
N LEU A 441 7.41 -5.47 -17.23
CA LEU A 441 7.61 -6.27 -16.03
C LEU A 441 7.61 -5.42 -14.77
N GLY A 442 7.45 -6.05 -13.60
CA GLY A 442 7.58 -5.40 -12.29
C GLY A 442 6.38 -4.55 -11.86
N VAL A 443 5.28 -4.53 -12.63
CA VAL A 443 4.05 -3.84 -12.22
C VAL A 443 3.24 -4.76 -11.30
N GLY A 444 2.96 -4.30 -10.07
CA GLY A 444 2.12 -5.02 -9.11
C GLY A 444 0.78 -4.31 -8.88
N ALA A 445 -0.30 -5.08 -8.60
CA ALA A 445 -1.64 -4.52 -8.34
C ALA A 445 -1.64 -3.53 -7.15
N ARG A 446 -0.78 -3.74 -6.15
CA ARG A 446 -0.59 -2.83 -5.00
C ARG A 446 -0.27 -1.40 -5.42
N TYR A 447 0.34 -1.19 -6.59
CA TYR A 447 0.67 0.16 -7.07
C TYR A 447 -0.55 0.97 -7.51
N PHE A 448 -1.71 0.33 -7.71
CA PHE A 448 -2.92 1.04 -8.11
C PHE A 448 -3.80 1.43 -6.92
N ILE A 449 -3.60 0.84 -5.73
CA ILE A 449 -4.41 1.11 -4.54
C ILE A 449 -4.44 2.62 -4.17
N PRO A 450 -3.30 3.35 -4.15
CA PRO A 450 -3.32 4.78 -3.83
C PRO A 450 -4.18 5.62 -4.77
N ILE A 451 -4.21 5.29 -6.07
CA ILE A 451 -4.99 6.05 -7.05
C ILE A 451 -6.48 5.67 -7.04
N LEU A 452 -6.84 4.48 -6.56
CA LEU A 452 -8.25 4.12 -6.35
C LEU A 452 -8.95 5.10 -5.40
N ALA A 453 -8.21 5.76 -4.50
CA ALA A 453 -8.76 6.80 -3.62
C ALA A 453 -9.31 8.02 -4.37
N THR A 454 -8.94 8.21 -5.63
CA THR A 454 -9.46 9.29 -6.49
C THR A 454 -10.77 8.92 -7.19
N LEU A 455 -11.10 7.63 -7.32
CA LEU A 455 -12.27 7.17 -8.07
C LEU A 455 -13.62 7.70 -7.52
N PRO A 456 -13.85 7.81 -6.20
CA PRO A 456 -15.08 8.40 -5.69
C PRO A 456 -15.36 9.83 -6.21
N LEU A 457 -14.30 10.54 -6.61
CA LEU A 457 -14.42 11.91 -7.14
C LEU A 457 -14.86 11.95 -8.61
N VAL A 458 -14.67 10.85 -9.32
CA VAL A 458 -14.98 10.73 -10.76
C VAL A 458 -16.42 10.28 -10.98
N PHE A 459 -16.89 9.35 -10.16
CA PHE A 459 -18.25 8.81 -10.18
C PHE A 459 -19.21 9.72 -9.41
#